data_d164fb6f49127e5660a8c4946f19bc26
#
_entry.id   d164fb6f49127e5660a8c4946f19bc26
#
_cell.length_a   1.000
_cell.length_b   1.000
_cell.length_c   1.000
_cell.angle_alpha   90.00
_cell.angle_beta   90.00
_cell.angle_gamma   90.00
#
_symmetry.space_group_name_H-M   'P 1'
#
loop_
_entity.id
_entity.type
_entity.pdbx_description
1 polymer ?
#
loop_
_entity_poly.entity_id
_entity_poly.type
_entity_poly.pdbx_seq_one_letter_code
_entity_poly.pdbx_strand_id
1 'polypeptide(L)'
;SYLYAENLYGLQWWGDECIKPGVDTLYSIQPKTGKETMVITREQINKVLEENKAGKLSHLYSVRFPWTDKAQMLFTIAGKFIVYNFKNNQVVSTFKPKDGANNEDYCAASGNVAYTIDNNLYVNEKAVTNEPEGIVCGQTVHRNEFGINKGTFWSPKGNLLAFYRMD
;
A
#
# COMPACT_ATOMS: atom_id res chain seq x y z
N SER A 1 -24.59 15.23 -0.30
CA SER A 1 -24.46 14.39 0.86
C SER A 1 -23.22 14.78 1.67
N TYR A 2 -23.22 14.41 2.93
CA TYR A 2 -22.13 14.73 3.87
C TYR A 2 -20.75 14.29 3.39
N LEU A 3 -20.65 13.08 2.83
CA LEU A 3 -19.39 12.53 2.34
C LEU A 3 -18.87 13.28 1.10
N TYR A 4 -19.75 13.83 0.30
CA TYR A 4 -19.37 14.56 -0.91
C TYR A 4 -18.91 15.99 -0.64
N ALA A 5 -19.43 16.64 0.38
CA ALA A 5 -19.15 18.03 0.61
C ALA A 5 -17.84 18.31 1.35
N GLU A 6 -17.42 17.42 2.25
CA GLU A 6 -16.32 17.75 3.15
C GLU A 6 -15.04 16.92 2.93
N ASN A 7 -15.09 15.73 2.36
CA ASN A 7 -13.95 14.82 2.41
C ASN A 7 -13.77 13.91 1.21
N LEU A 8 -13.82 14.46 0.00
CA LEU A 8 -13.44 13.69 -1.19
C LEU A 8 -11.97 13.26 -1.17
N TYR A 9 -11.15 13.98 -0.42
CA TYR A 9 -9.72 13.68 -0.31
C TYR A 9 -9.42 12.78 0.88
N GLY A 10 -8.74 11.68 0.61
CA GLY A 10 -8.24 10.78 1.64
C GLY A 10 -9.20 9.69 2.09
N LEU A 11 -10.48 9.74 1.70
CA LEU A 11 -11.40 8.64 2.00
C LEU A 11 -11.00 7.40 1.21
N GLN A 12 -11.06 6.25 1.86
CA GLN A 12 -10.74 4.98 1.25
C GLN A 12 -11.84 3.96 1.55
N TRP A 13 -12.01 3.01 0.64
CA TRP A 13 -12.93 1.90 0.83
C TRP A 13 -12.18 0.65 1.25
N TRP A 14 -12.70 -0.01 2.26
CA TRP A 14 -12.31 -1.36 2.64
C TRP A 14 -13.57 -2.23 2.59
N GLY A 15 -13.73 -2.99 1.48
CA GLY A 15 -14.99 -3.64 1.21
C GLY A 15 -16.12 -2.61 1.08
N ASP A 16 -17.15 -2.75 1.89
CA ASP A 16 -18.28 -1.82 1.93
C ASP A 16 -18.11 -0.70 2.97
N GLU A 17 -17.02 -0.71 3.71
CA GLU A 17 -16.75 0.30 4.72
C GLU A 17 -15.95 1.47 4.12
N CYS A 18 -16.34 2.67 4.50
CA CYS A 18 -15.61 3.89 4.16
C CYS A 18 -14.65 4.22 5.30
N ILE A 19 -13.36 4.29 5.00
CA ILE A 19 -12.33 4.60 5.99
C ILE A 19 -11.85 6.04 5.79
N LYS A 20 -11.83 6.81 6.87
CA LYS A 20 -11.30 8.17 6.89
C LYS A 20 -9.98 8.17 7.66
N PRO A 21 -8.86 8.32 6.97
CA PRO A 21 -7.57 8.49 7.64
C PRO A 21 -7.44 9.89 8.23
N GLY A 22 -6.80 9.96 9.37
CA GLY A 22 -6.45 11.22 10.02
C GLY A 22 -4.98 11.26 10.37
N VAL A 23 -4.59 12.25 11.18
CA VAL A 23 -3.21 12.28 11.71
C VAL A 23 -3.04 11.15 12.73
N ASP A 24 -3.94 11.07 13.69
CA ASP A 24 -3.79 10.20 14.86
C ASP A 24 -4.73 9.00 14.86
N THR A 25 -5.74 8.98 14.01
CA THR A 25 -6.80 7.97 14.10
C THR A 25 -7.34 7.63 12.72
N LEU A 26 -7.64 6.35 12.51
CA LEU A 26 -8.46 5.87 11.40
C LEU A 26 -9.89 5.71 11.89
N TYR A 27 -10.83 6.28 11.14
CA TYR A 27 -12.26 6.16 11.41
C TYR A 27 -12.96 5.37 10.32
N SER A 28 -13.91 4.54 10.71
CA SER A 28 -14.89 3.97 9.80
C SER A 28 -16.11 4.89 9.79
N ILE A 29 -16.59 5.24 8.60
CA ILE A 29 -17.75 6.11 8.44
C ILE A 29 -18.90 5.30 7.88
N GLN A 30 -20.05 5.38 8.56
CA GLN A 30 -21.29 4.84 8.03
C GLN A 30 -21.81 5.76 6.92
N PRO A 31 -21.88 5.30 5.65
CA PRO A 31 -22.23 6.19 4.54
C PRO A 31 -23.62 6.83 4.65
N LYS A 32 -24.58 6.14 5.26
CA LYS A 32 -25.95 6.62 5.36
C LYS A 32 -26.14 7.71 6.43
N THR A 33 -25.41 7.62 7.54
CA THR A 33 -25.62 8.49 8.70
C THR A 33 -24.47 9.46 8.95
N GLY A 34 -23.31 9.20 8.34
CA GLY A 34 -22.07 9.93 8.61
C GLY A 34 -21.44 9.61 9.98
N LYS A 35 -21.98 8.62 10.69
CA LYS A 35 -21.44 8.24 12.00
C LYS A 35 -20.02 7.71 11.87
N GLU A 36 -19.11 8.28 12.65
CA GLU A 36 -17.72 7.88 12.71
C GLU A 36 -17.47 6.93 13.88
N THR A 37 -16.76 5.84 13.63
CA THR A 37 -16.33 4.88 14.65
C THR A 37 -14.81 4.72 14.53
N MET A 38 -14.13 4.81 15.66
CA MET A 38 -12.67 4.62 15.69
C MET A 38 -12.30 3.19 15.33
N VAL A 39 -11.38 3.02 14.38
CA VAL A 39 -10.84 1.72 13.99
C VAL A 39 -9.56 1.43 14.77
N ILE A 40 -8.57 2.33 14.67
CA ILE A 40 -7.27 2.18 15.32
C ILE A 40 -6.61 3.55 15.43
N THR A 41 -5.76 3.71 16.43
CA THR A 41 -4.97 4.93 16.61
C THR A 41 -3.53 4.75 16.14
N ARG A 42 -2.91 5.87 15.77
CA ARG A 42 -1.48 5.90 15.44
C ARG A 42 -0.62 5.43 16.61
N GLU A 43 -0.99 5.78 17.83
CA GLU A 43 -0.28 5.36 19.03
C GLU A 43 -0.25 3.83 19.17
N GLN A 44 -1.38 3.18 18.93
CA GLN A 44 -1.47 1.73 18.95
C GLN A 44 -0.57 1.08 17.90
N ILE A 45 -0.62 1.61 16.67
CA ILE A 45 0.22 1.11 15.58
C ILE A 45 1.70 1.31 15.90
N ASN A 46 2.09 2.50 16.32
CA ASN A 46 3.49 2.84 16.59
C ASN A 46 4.07 1.99 17.73
N LYS A 47 3.27 1.65 18.73
CA LYS A 47 3.71 0.77 19.79
C LYS A 47 4.11 -0.61 19.26
N VAL A 48 3.28 -1.18 18.40
CA VAL A 48 3.58 -2.48 17.77
C VAL A 48 4.75 -2.38 16.80
N LEU A 49 4.82 -1.30 16.03
CA LEU A 49 5.95 -1.06 15.12
C LEU A 49 7.27 -0.97 15.89
N GLU A 50 7.28 -0.30 17.03
CA GLU A 50 8.47 -0.19 17.89
C GLU A 50 8.90 -1.56 18.41
N GLU A 51 7.97 -2.38 18.87
CA GLU A 51 8.23 -3.75 19.32
C GLU A 51 8.86 -4.61 18.21
N ASN A 52 8.50 -4.35 16.97
CA ASN A 52 9.03 -5.06 15.79
C ASN A 52 10.23 -4.34 15.14
N LYS A 53 10.70 -3.26 15.71
CA LYS A 53 11.78 -2.43 15.15
C LYS A 53 11.50 -2.01 13.71
N ALA A 54 10.23 -1.73 13.42
CA ALA A 54 9.76 -1.45 12.08
C ALA A 54 9.64 0.04 11.76
N GLY A 55 9.93 0.92 12.73
CA GLY A 55 9.89 2.36 12.55
C GLY A 55 8.67 2.99 13.22
N LYS A 56 8.28 4.16 12.73
CA LYS A 56 7.22 4.98 13.33
C LYS A 56 6.48 5.75 12.25
N LEU A 57 5.16 5.81 12.36
CA LEU A 57 4.31 6.64 11.51
C LEU A 57 4.15 8.02 12.15
N SER A 58 4.27 9.08 11.35
CA SER A 58 4.00 10.46 11.78
C SER A 58 2.53 10.86 11.57
N HIS A 59 1.83 10.19 10.68
CA HIS A 59 0.41 10.36 10.39
C HIS A 59 -0.13 9.10 9.73
N LEU A 60 -1.45 9.02 9.55
CA LEU A 60 -2.10 7.86 8.95
C LEU A 60 -2.65 8.12 7.54
N TYR A 61 -2.35 9.28 6.93
CA TYR A 61 -2.87 9.64 5.62
C TYR A 61 -2.39 8.74 4.48
N SER A 62 -1.21 8.16 4.60
CA SER A 62 -0.62 7.32 3.57
C SER A 62 -0.97 5.85 3.68
N VAL A 63 -1.75 5.47 4.67
CA VAL A 63 -2.20 4.08 4.85
C VAL A 63 -3.19 3.71 3.75
N ARG A 64 -3.07 2.50 3.20
CA ARG A 64 -3.91 1.99 2.12
C ARG A 64 -4.53 0.65 2.51
N PHE A 65 -5.69 0.34 1.90
CA PHE A 65 -6.46 -0.87 2.17
C PHE A 65 -6.68 -1.65 0.87
N PRO A 66 -5.62 -2.28 0.31
CA PRO A 66 -5.73 -2.94 -0.99
C PRO A 66 -6.45 -4.29 -0.96
N TRP A 67 -6.66 -4.84 0.23
CA TRP A 67 -7.39 -6.11 0.39
C TRP A 67 -8.80 -5.84 0.87
N THR A 68 -9.79 -6.32 0.12
CA THR A 68 -11.21 -6.12 0.48
C THR A 68 -11.73 -7.15 1.48
N ASP A 69 -11.06 -8.29 1.58
CA ASP A 69 -11.47 -9.45 2.38
C ASP A 69 -10.58 -9.71 3.60
N LYS A 70 -9.59 -8.87 3.83
CA LYS A 70 -8.65 -9.01 4.95
C LYS A 70 -8.55 -7.73 5.74
N ALA A 71 -8.49 -7.85 7.06
CA ALA A 71 -8.33 -6.72 7.96
C ALA A 71 -6.88 -6.22 7.98
N GLN A 72 -6.34 -5.96 6.81
CA GLN A 72 -4.95 -5.57 6.62
C GLN A 72 -4.85 -4.22 5.92
N MET A 73 -3.84 -3.47 6.31
CA MET A 73 -3.49 -2.22 5.69
C MET A 73 -2.02 -2.25 5.27
N LEU A 74 -1.69 -1.42 4.29
CA LEU A 74 -0.36 -1.28 3.73
C LEU A 74 0.12 0.14 3.89
N PHE A 75 1.35 0.31 4.32
CA PHE A 75 2.02 1.61 4.36
C PHE A 75 3.53 1.42 4.22
N THR A 76 4.24 2.52 4.00
CA THR A 76 5.69 2.52 3.89
C THR A 76 6.32 3.38 4.97
N ILE A 77 7.44 2.90 5.53
CA ILE A 77 8.28 3.67 6.45
C ILE A 77 9.72 3.54 5.97
N ALA A 78 10.37 4.68 5.69
CA ALA A 78 11.76 4.70 5.22
C ALA A 78 12.01 3.73 4.05
N GLY A 79 11.08 3.68 3.10
CA GLY A 79 11.18 2.81 1.94
C GLY A 79 10.79 1.35 2.17
N LYS A 80 10.47 0.98 3.38
CA LYS A 80 10.06 -0.38 3.72
C LYS A 80 8.54 -0.51 3.65
N PHE A 81 8.04 -1.51 2.93
CA PHE A 81 6.63 -1.85 2.89
C PHE A 81 6.24 -2.66 4.12
N ILE A 82 5.17 -2.25 4.76
CA ILE A 82 4.65 -2.89 5.98
C ILE A 82 3.20 -3.24 5.76
N VAL A 83 2.87 -4.51 5.97
CA VAL A 83 1.50 -5.01 6.03
C VAL A 83 1.13 -5.19 7.50
N TYR A 84 0.04 -4.58 7.91
CA TYR A 84 -0.37 -4.53 9.30
C TYR A 84 -1.83 -4.95 9.43
N ASN A 85 -2.11 -5.87 10.37
CA ASN A 85 -3.47 -6.26 10.67
C ASN A 85 -4.04 -5.33 11.75
N PHE A 86 -5.06 -4.55 11.39
CA PHE A 86 -5.62 -3.54 12.28
C PHE A 86 -6.70 -4.08 13.23
N LYS A 87 -7.10 -5.33 13.11
CA LYS A 87 -8.01 -5.97 14.07
C LYS A 87 -7.27 -6.63 15.21
N ASN A 88 -6.17 -7.30 14.96
CA ASN A 88 -5.37 -7.93 15.99
C ASN A 88 -4.11 -7.14 16.39
N ASN A 89 -3.88 -6.00 15.75
CA ASN A 89 -2.74 -5.11 16.01
C ASN A 89 -1.39 -5.82 15.91
N GLN A 90 -1.15 -6.43 14.76
CA GLN A 90 0.10 -7.14 14.51
C GLN A 90 0.67 -6.78 13.15
N VAL A 91 2.00 -6.72 13.08
CA VAL A 91 2.71 -6.67 11.81
C VAL A 91 2.59 -8.04 11.15
N VAL A 92 2.07 -8.05 9.92
CA VAL A 92 1.92 -9.28 9.14
C VAL A 92 3.21 -9.60 8.38
N SER A 93 3.75 -8.60 7.69
CA SER A 93 4.98 -8.75 6.92
C SER A 93 5.66 -7.41 6.70
N THR A 94 6.95 -7.45 6.42
CA THR A 94 7.73 -6.29 6.03
C THR A 94 8.62 -6.66 4.85
N PHE A 95 8.82 -5.71 3.95
CA PHE A 95 9.77 -5.88 2.85
C PHE A 95 10.42 -4.54 2.52
N LYS A 96 11.74 -4.53 2.47
CA LYS A 96 12.50 -3.36 2.02
C LYS A 96 13.17 -3.67 0.69
N PRO A 97 12.84 -2.94 -0.38
CA PRO A 97 13.58 -3.04 -1.64
C PRO A 97 15.05 -2.72 -1.42
N LYS A 98 15.91 -3.21 -2.33
CA LYS A 98 17.34 -2.91 -2.29
C LYS A 98 17.58 -1.42 -2.40
N ASP A 99 18.69 -0.96 -1.87
CA ASP A 99 19.08 0.45 -1.94
C ASP A 99 19.15 0.92 -3.41
N GLY A 100 18.70 2.13 -3.65
CA GLY A 100 18.62 2.70 -4.98
C GLY A 100 17.35 2.33 -5.76
N ALA A 101 16.40 1.64 -5.13
CA ALA A 101 15.16 1.26 -5.77
C ALA A 101 14.33 2.47 -6.21
N ASN A 102 13.83 2.39 -7.44
CA ASN A 102 12.90 3.35 -8.03
C ASN A 102 11.70 2.62 -8.62
N ASN A 103 10.62 3.37 -8.88
CA ASN A 103 9.42 2.85 -9.52
C ASN A 103 8.85 1.62 -8.81
N GLU A 104 8.84 1.65 -7.49
CA GLU A 104 8.37 0.52 -6.69
C GLU A 104 6.88 0.29 -6.89
N ASP A 105 6.53 -0.97 -7.09
CA ASP A 105 5.16 -1.41 -7.33
C ASP A 105 4.84 -2.62 -6.46
N TYR A 106 4.05 -2.40 -5.43
CA TYR A 106 3.59 -3.48 -4.55
C TYR A 106 2.35 -4.15 -5.14
N CYS A 107 2.40 -5.47 -5.30
CA CYS A 107 1.25 -6.25 -5.72
C CYS A 107 0.55 -6.88 -4.52
N ALA A 108 -0.62 -6.37 -4.18
CA ALA A 108 -1.38 -6.86 -3.03
C ALA A 108 -1.81 -8.32 -3.17
N ALA A 109 -2.09 -8.77 -4.40
CA ALA A 109 -2.53 -10.15 -4.63
C ALA A 109 -1.47 -11.18 -4.30
N SER A 110 -0.18 -10.86 -4.52
CA SER A 110 0.93 -11.80 -4.28
C SER A 110 1.84 -11.40 -3.13
N GLY A 111 1.82 -10.13 -2.71
CA GLY A 111 2.79 -9.59 -1.78
C GLY A 111 4.16 -9.30 -2.40
N ASN A 112 4.28 -9.40 -3.71
CA ASN A 112 5.55 -9.14 -4.41
C ASN A 112 5.73 -7.65 -4.69
N VAL A 113 6.98 -7.21 -4.73
CA VAL A 113 7.35 -5.83 -5.06
C VAL A 113 8.25 -5.83 -6.29
N ALA A 114 7.84 -5.10 -7.31
CA ALA A 114 8.67 -4.84 -8.49
C ALA A 114 9.28 -3.45 -8.37
N TYR A 115 10.51 -3.30 -8.78
CA TYR A 115 11.21 -2.02 -8.76
C TYR A 115 12.41 -2.05 -9.71
N THR A 116 12.97 -0.88 -9.99
CA THR A 116 14.15 -0.75 -10.83
C THR A 116 15.34 -0.19 -10.05
N ILE A 117 16.53 -0.65 -10.38
CA ILE A 117 17.80 -0.06 -9.95
C ILE A 117 18.65 0.07 -11.22
N ASP A 118 19.07 1.30 -11.55
CA ASP A 118 19.88 1.58 -12.76
C ASP A 118 19.26 0.95 -14.01
N ASN A 119 17.94 1.08 -14.18
CA ASN A 119 17.16 0.53 -15.29
C ASN A 119 17.05 -1.00 -15.33
N ASN A 120 17.56 -1.70 -14.34
CA ASN A 120 17.37 -3.14 -14.23
C ASN A 120 16.14 -3.43 -13.37
N LEU A 121 15.33 -4.38 -13.81
CA LEU A 121 14.13 -4.79 -13.11
C LEU A 121 14.44 -5.81 -12.02
N TYR A 122 13.85 -5.60 -10.86
CA TYR A 122 13.89 -6.51 -9.72
C TYR A 122 12.48 -6.89 -9.31
N VAL A 123 12.31 -8.13 -8.88
CA VAL A 123 11.11 -8.59 -8.19
C VAL A 123 11.56 -9.15 -6.85
N ASN A 124 11.11 -8.53 -5.77
CA ASN A 124 11.60 -8.77 -4.42
C ASN A 124 13.12 -8.59 -4.39
N GLU A 125 13.88 -9.63 -4.09
CA GLU A 125 15.35 -9.56 -4.01
C GLU A 125 16.04 -10.02 -5.29
N LYS A 126 15.29 -10.51 -6.29
CA LYS A 126 15.85 -11.14 -7.48
C LYS A 126 15.85 -10.18 -8.67
N ALA A 127 17.01 -10.07 -9.32
CA ALA A 127 17.09 -9.41 -10.60
C ALA A 127 16.36 -10.22 -11.67
N VAL A 128 15.57 -9.55 -12.49
CA VAL A 128 14.90 -10.14 -13.65
C VAL A 128 15.70 -9.77 -14.88
N THR A 129 16.45 -10.75 -15.41
CA THR A 129 17.38 -10.51 -16.51
C THR A 129 16.71 -10.54 -17.87
N ASN A 130 15.57 -11.21 -18.00
CA ASN A 130 14.82 -11.32 -19.24
C ASN A 130 13.59 -10.43 -19.16
N GLU A 131 13.29 -9.77 -20.27
CA GLU A 131 12.11 -8.91 -20.37
C GLU A 131 10.85 -9.77 -20.36
N PRO A 132 9.99 -9.62 -19.37
CA PRO A 132 8.70 -10.29 -19.39
C PRO A 132 7.81 -9.65 -20.46
N GLU A 133 7.00 -10.45 -21.11
CA GLU A 133 5.96 -9.94 -21.98
C GLU A 133 4.90 -9.19 -21.19
N GLY A 134 4.40 -8.12 -21.78
CA GLY A 134 3.65 -7.13 -21.07
C GLY A 134 2.21 -7.49 -20.74
N ILE A 135 1.90 -7.56 -19.45
CA ILE A 135 0.54 -7.60 -18.95
C ILE A 135 0.39 -6.57 -17.83
N VAL A 136 -0.61 -5.72 -17.96
CA VAL A 136 -0.87 -4.67 -16.99
C VAL A 136 -1.57 -5.24 -15.77
N CYS A 137 -1.06 -4.95 -14.59
CA CYS A 137 -1.73 -5.28 -13.34
C CYS A 137 -2.70 -4.16 -12.96
N GLY A 138 -3.98 -4.51 -12.82
CA GLY A 138 -5.02 -3.56 -12.46
C GLY A 138 -5.20 -3.35 -10.95
N GLN A 139 -4.48 -4.07 -10.09
CA GLN A 139 -4.66 -4.06 -8.64
C GLN A 139 -3.36 -3.83 -7.87
N THR A 140 -2.50 -3.00 -8.38
CA THR A 140 -1.28 -2.64 -7.67
C THR A 140 -1.49 -1.43 -6.79
N VAL A 141 -0.79 -1.43 -5.66
CA VAL A 141 -0.70 -0.26 -4.81
C VAL A 141 0.60 0.46 -5.15
N HIS A 142 0.47 1.63 -5.71
CA HIS A 142 1.63 2.43 -6.09
C HIS A 142 2.14 3.23 -4.90
N ARG A 143 3.43 3.29 -4.77
CA ARG A 143 4.06 4.18 -3.79
C ARG A 143 3.76 5.64 -4.12
N ASN A 144 3.67 5.93 -5.40
CA ASN A 144 3.31 7.24 -5.90
C ASN A 144 2.05 7.09 -6.78
N GLU A 145 0.92 7.49 -6.25
CA GLU A 145 -0.38 7.37 -6.94
C GLU A 145 -0.45 8.14 -8.26
N PHE A 146 0.46 9.07 -8.46
CA PHE A 146 0.53 9.88 -9.66
C PHE A 146 1.68 9.47 -10.59
N GLY A 147 2.26 8.31 -10.38
CA GLY A 147 3.37 7.81 -11.19
C GLY A 147 2.92 7.36 -12.57
N ILE A 148 2.60 8.31 -13.44
CA ILE A 148 2.26 8.06 -14.83
C ILE A 148 3.45 7.48 -15.62
N ASN A 149 4.66 7.64 -15.10
CA ASN A 149 5.90 7.19 -15.76
C ASN A 149 6.40 5.83 -15.26
N LYS A 150 5.52 5.07 -14.66
CA LYS A 150 5.87 3.78 -14.13
C LYS A 150 6.08 2.77 -15.24
N GLY A 151 7.25 2.16 -15.27
CA GLY A 151 7.59 1.16 -16.26
C GLY A 151 7.15 -0.26 -15.95
N THR A 152 6.52 -0.51 -14.80
CA THR A 152 6.16 -1.86 -14.36
C THR A 152 4.70 -1.95 -13.92
N PHE A 153 4.06 -3.07 -14.26
CA PHE A 153 2.66 -3.33 -13.94
C PHE A 153 2.46 -4.80 -13.63
N TRP A 154 1.77 -5.09 -12.52
CA TRP A 154 1.43 -6.44 -12.14
C TRP A 154 0.07 -6.85 -12.72
N SER A 155 -0.10 -8.14 -13.02
CA SER A 155 -1.44 -8.70 -13.29
C SER A 155 -2.30 -8.67 -12.02
N PRO A 156 -3.64 -8.72 -12.13
CA PRO A 156 -4.52 -8.73 -10.96
C PRO A 156 -4.26 -9.84 -9.96
N LYS A 157 -3.77 -10.99 -10.43
CA LYS A 157 -3.40 -12.13 -9.56
C LYS A 157 -1.99 -12.02 -9.01
N GLY A 158 -1.19 -11.06 -9.48
CA GLY A 158 0.18 -10.86 -9.01
C GLY A 158 1.19 -11.90 -9.48
N ASN A 159 0.83 -12.74 -10.45
CA ASN A 159 1.71 -13.77 -10.99
C ASN A 159 2.35 -13.39 -12.33
N LEU A 160 1.94 -12.27 -12.92
CA LEU A 160 2.49 -11.76 -14.17
C LEU A 160 2.90 -10.31 -14.00
N LEU A 161 3.98 -9.93 -14.63
CA LEU A 161 4.54 -8.60 -14.57
C LEU A 161 4.79 -8.08 -15.98
N ALA A 162 4.36 -6.85 -16.24
CA ALA A 162 4.71 -6.11 -17.45
C ALA A 162 5.63 -4.95 -17.11
N PHE A 163 6.57 -4.64 -18.00
CA PHE A 163 7.31 -3.40 -17.91
C PHE A 163 7.60 -2.84 -19.30
N TYR A 164 7.80 -1.54 -19.34
CA TYR A 164 8.20 -0.85 -20.55
C TYR A 164 9.71 -0.64 -20.55
N ARG A 165 10.31 -0.94 -21.67
CA ARG A 165 11.67 -0.51 -21.93
C ARG A 165 11.61 0.80 -22.70
N MET A 166 12.19 1.83 -22.14
CA MET A 166 12.36 3.10 -22.84
C MET A 166 13.74 3.11 -23.46
N ASP A 167 13.77 3.18 -24.79
CA ASP A 167 15.01 3.37 -25.55
C ASP A 167 15.50 4.80 -25.45
#